data_5287b0a73afe3940ac3ad92971b1286f
#
_entry.id   5287b0a73afe3940ac3ad92971b1286f
#
_cell.length_a   1.000
_cell.length_b   1.000
_cell.length_c   1.000
_cell.angle_alpha   90.00
_cell.angle_beta   90.00
_cell.angle_gamma   90.00
#
_symmetry.space_group_name_H-M   'P 1'
#
loop_
_entity.id
_entity.type
_entity.pdbx_description
1 polymer ?
#
loop_
_entity_poly.entity_id
_entity_poly.type
_entity_poly.pdbx_seq_one_letter_code
_entity_poly.pdbx_strand_id
1 'polypeptide(L)'
;MTVAALFDIDGTIYRDSLMITHYNKLNELGLISKENQAKVKDLLTKWENRQLNYEDYLVVLVDIYVESMIGKDFDFYKNLADTTIRENQHKLYQFTRDRIAWHKEQGHAVIFISGSPDFLVSSMADALDADMSYGSQYHIENKKFTGQVTPLWDAASKSKLIASLQKHYDIDLSQSYAYGDTTGDMKMLKSVGNPTAINPNNRLMDMLVEEQLPCDIVVERKNLIWSFTTDEVISGKVTYKLGDK
;
A
#
# COMPACT_ATOMS: atom_id res chain seq x y z
N MET A 1 -20.33 -11.82 14.09
CA MET A 1 -18.95 -11.44 13.78
C MET A 1 -18.75 -11.38 12.29
N THR A 2 -18.16 -10.34 11.77
CA THR A 2 -17.92 -10.09 10.34
C THR A 2 -16.55 -10.65 9.95
N VAL A 3 -16.44 -11.40 8.86
CA VAL A 3 -15.15 -11.74 8.25
C VAL A 3 -14.70 -10.57 7.38
N ALA A 4 -13.46 -10.12 7.54
CA ALA A 4 -12.89 -9.02 6.78
C ALA A 4 -11.71 -9.48 5.91
N ALA A 5 -11.49 -8.77 4.80
CA ALA A 5 -10.32 -8.88 3.97
C ALA A 5 -9.59 -7.53 3.97
N LEU A 6 -8.45 -7.49 4.64
CA LEU A 6 -7.61 -6.30 4.80
C LEU A 6 -6.56 -6.27 3.68
N PHE A 7 -6.55 -5.24 2.87
CA PHE A 7 -5.60 -5.11 1.78
C PHE A 7 -4.74 -3.86 1.95
N ASP A 8 -3.42 -4.01 1.90
CA ASP A 8 -2.56 -2.91 1.49
C ASP A 8 -2.78 -2.62 -0.01
N ILE A 9 -2.36 -1.44 -0.49
CA ILE A 9 -2.59 -1.04 -1.89
C ILE A 9 -1.30 -1.04 -2.70
N ASP A 10 -0.33 -0.24 -2.30
CA ASP A 10 0.88 0.03 -3.07
C ASP A 10 1.80 -1.19 -3.07
N GLY A 11 2.04 -1.83 -4.23
CA GLY A 11 2.78 -3.10 -4.30
C GLY A 11 1.93 -4.35 -4.03
N THR A 12 0.73 -4.19 -3.46
CA THR A 12 -0.18 -5.29 -3.09
C THR A 12 -1.38 -5.41 -4.05
N ILE A 13 -2.21 -4.38 -4.18
CA ILE A 13 -3.30 -4.31 -5.16
C ILE A 13 -2.80 -3.64 -6.43
N TYR A 14 -2.16 -2.49 -6.28
CA TYR A 14 -1.69 -1.64 -7.35
C TYR A 14 -0.21 -1.94 -7.65
N ARG A 15 0.11 -2.10 -8.94
CA ARG A 15 1.46 -2.50 -9.41
C ARG A 15 2.49 -1.37 -9.39
N ASP A 16 2.18 -0.29 -8.69
CA ASP A 16 2.99 0.90 -8.51
C ASP A 16 2.60 1.55 -7.16
N SER A 17 2.97 2.79 -6.90
CA SER A 17 2.49 3.58 -5.78
C SER A 17 1.48 4.64 -6.23
N LEU A 18 0.35 4.74 -5.50
CA LEU A 18 -0.68 5.76 -5.76
C LEU A 18 -0.10 7.17 -5.60
N MET A 19 0.70 7.39 -4.56
CA MET A 19 1.35 8.68 -4.29
C MET A 19 2.33 9.04 -5.42
N ILE A 20 3.19 8.11 -5.85
CA ILE A 20 4.14 8.35 -6.95
C ILE A 20 3.39 8.64 -8.25
N THR A 21 2.34 7.88 -8.55
CA THR A 21 1.52 8.10 -9.75
C THR A 21 0.87 9.49 -9.74
N HIS A 22 0.33 9.93 -8.60
CA HIS A 22 -0.24 11.26 -8.45
C HIS A 22 0.84 12.36 -8.49
N TYR A 23 1.99 12.17 -7.84
CA TYR A 23 3.14 13.07 -7.95
C TYR A 23 3.56 13.29 -9.40
N ASN A 24 3.66 12.23 -10.20
CA ASN A 24 3.99 12.31 -11.62
C ASN A 24 2.95 13.15 -12.38
N LYS A 25 1.66 13.00 -12.07
CA LYS A 25 0.60 13.83 -12.64
C LYS A 25 0.72 15.29 -12.24
N LEU A 26 1.03 15.60 -10.97
CA LEU A 26 1.32 16.97 -10.52
C LEU A 26 2.52 17.56 -11.25
N ASN A 27 3.55 16.75 -11.48
CA ASN A 27 4.76 17.15 -12.19
C ASN A 27 4.46 17.47 -13.68
N GLU A 28 3.70 16.62 -14.37
CA GLU A 28 3.25 16.85 -15.75
C GLU A 28 2.48 18.15 -15.91
N LEU A 29 1.66 18.51 -14.92
CA LEU A 29 0.88 19.75 -14.88
C LEU A 29 1.68 20.98 -14.44
N GLY A 30 2.98 20.82 -14.15
CA GLY A 30 3.84 21.94 -13.70
C GLY A 30 3.54 22.44 -12.29
N LEU A 31 2.89 21.63 -11.45
CA LEU A 31 2.54 21.96 -10.07
C LEU A 31 3.69 21.68 -9.08
N ILE A 32 4.73 20.99 -9.53
CA ILE A 32 5.97 20.76 -8.78
C ILE A 32 7.03 21.73 -9.28
N SER A 33 7.77 22.39 -8.37
CA SER A 33 8.83 23.32 -8.75
C SER A 33 9.95 22.61 -9.53
N LYS A 34 10.63 23.32 -10.44
CA LYS A 34 11.74 22.75 -11.21
C LYS A 34 12.89 22.25 -10.34
N GLU A 35 13.14 22.90 -9.21
CA GLU A 35 14.13 22.49 -8.22
C GLU A 35 13.77 21.12 -7.60
N ASN A 36 12.52 20.98 -7.13
CA ASN A 36 12.00 19.73 -6.56
C ASN A 36 11.96 18.61 -7.60
N GLN A 37 11.58 18.91 -8.85
CA GLN A 37 11.66 17.94 -9.96
C GLN A 37 13.09 17.40 -10.16
N ALA A 38 14.08 18.30 -10.18
CA ALA A 38 15.49 17.93 -10.35
C ALA A 38 15.99 17.07 -9.17
N LYS A 39 15.61 17.44 -7.94
CA LYS A 39 15.96 16.70 -6.72
C LYS A 39 15.39 15.27 -6.72
N VAL A 40 14.11 15.14 -7.03
CA VAL A 40 13.45 13.81 -7.10
C VAL A 40 14.07 12.95 -8.21
N LYS A 41 14.34 13.54 -9.38
CA LYS A 41 14.99 12.83 -10.49
C LYS A 41 16.39 12.31 -10.13
N ASP A 42 17.20 13.10 -9.43
CA ASP A 42 18.53 12.70 -8.96
C ASP A 42 18.44 11.51 -7.99
N LEU A 43 17.52 11.58 -7.02
CA LEU A 43 17.30 10.52 -6.05
C LEU A 43 16.77 9.23 -6.71
N LEU A 44 15.84 9.35 -7.65
CA LEU A 44 15.34 8.23 -8.44
C LEU A 44 16.47 7.54 -9.21
N THR A 45 17.34 8.34 -9.85
CA THR A 45 18.49 7.82 -10.58
C THR A 45 19.47 7.08 -9.65
N LYS A 46 19.71 7.62 -8.44
CA LYS A 46 20.55 6.96 -7.43
C LYS A 46 19.96 5.64 -6.96
N TRP A 47 18.65 5.59 -6.73
CA TRP A 47 17.95 4.36 -6.37
C TRP A 47 18.01 3.33 -7.51
N GLU A 48 17.72 3.71 -8.75
CA GLU A 48 17.82 2.83 -9.94
C GLU A 48 19.24 2.26 -10.12
N ASN A 49 20.27 3.03 -9.79
CA ASN A 49 21.66 2.62 -9.80
C ASN A 49 22.11 1.87 -8.53
N ARG A 50 21.17 1.54 -7.60
CA ARG A 50 21.44 0.87 -6.31
C ARG A 50 22.42 1.63 -5.39
N GLN A 51 22.43 2.95 -5.50
CA GLN A 51 23.26 3.86 -4.68
C GLN A 51 22.47 4.46 -3.51
N LEU A 52 21.17 4.23 -3.46
CA LEU A 52 20.25 4.72 -2.44
C LEU A 52 19.21 3.65 -2.15
N ASN A 53 18.75 3.54 -0.89
CA ASN A 53 17.63 2.68 -0.54
C ASN A 53 16.30 3.30 -1.02
N TYR A 54 15.32 2.46 -1.27
CA TYR A 54 14.00 2.92 -1.70
C TYR A 54 13.29 3.76 -0.63
N GLU A 55 13.42 3.38 0.63
CA GLU A 55 12.84 4.12 1.76
C GLU A 55 13.41 5.54 1.86
N ASP A 56 14.73 5.72 1.68
CA ASP A 56 15.38 7.05 1.70
C ASP A 56 14.88 7.94 0.55
N TYR A 57 14.65 7.34 -0.64
CA TYR A 57 14.02 8.05 -1.77
C TYR A 57 12.60 8.46 -1.45
N LEU A 58 11.79 7.55 -0.86
CA LEU A 58 10.39 7.82 -0.54
C LEU A 58 10.24 8.93 0.49
N VAL A 59 11.06 8.98 1.54
CA VAL A 59 10.99 10.03 2.57
C VAL A 59 11.09 11.41 1.94
N VAL A 60 12.08 11.63 1.09
CA VAL A 60 12.27 12.92 0.42
C VAL A 60 11.13 13.22 -0.56
N LEU A 61 10.64 12.20 -1.26
CA LEU A 61 9.51 12.36 -2.18
C LEU A 61 8.23 12.76 -1.44
N VAL A 62 7.95 12.14 -0.27
CA VAL A 62 6.80 12.49 0.59
C VAL A 62 6.89 13.94 1.03
N ASP A 63 8.06 14.39 1.53
CA ASP A 63 8.26 15.77 1.97
C ASP A 63 7.97 16.77 0.82
N ILE A 64 8.53 16.53 -0.36
CA ILE A 64 8.30 17.38 -1.55
C ILE A 64 6.82 17.35 -1.96
N TYR A 65 6.19 16.18 -1.90
CA TYR A 65 4.78 16.01 -2.26
C TYR A 65 3.88 16.80 -1.30
N VAL A 66 4.08 16.66 0.01
CA VAL A 66 3.35 17.41 1.04
C VAL A 66 3.56 18.93 0.86
N GLU A 67 4.83 19.36 0.74
CA GLU A 67 5.18 20.77 0.56
C GLU A 67 4.48 21.39 -0.67
N SER A 68 4.40 20.64 -1.78
CA SER A 68 3.78 21.13 -3.01
C SER A 68 2.28 21.42 -2.89
N MET A 69 1.63 20.83 -1.88
CA MET A 69 0.19 20.97 -1.66
C MET A 69 -0.16 22.00 -0.58
N ILE A 70 0.78 22.45 0.27
CA ILE A 70 0.49 23.39 1.37
C ILE A 70 -0.24 24.63 0.85
N GLY A 71 -1.37 24.94 1.47
CA GLY A 71 -2.22 26.09 1.13
C GLY A 71 -2.99 25.98 -0.19
N LYS A 72 -2.87 24.84 -0.89
CA LYS A 72 -3.58 24.56 -2.14
C LYS A 72 -4.99 24.07 -1.88
N ASP A 73 -5.87 24.29 -2.85
CA ASP A 73 -7.28 23.89 -2.80
C ASP A 73 -7.46 22.37 -2.83
N PHE A 74 -8.15 21.84 -1.82
CA PHE A 74 -8.37 20.38 -1.69
C PHE A 74 -9.24 19.83 -2.81
N ASP A 75 -10.32 20.53 -3.17
CA ASP A 75 -11.29 20.05 -4.17
C ASP A 75 -10.60 19.86 -5.53
N PHE A 76 -9.66 20.78 -5.89
CA PHE A 76 -8.86 20.66 -7.10
C PHE A 76 -7.96 19.39 -7.07
N TYR A 77 -7.22 19.16 -5.98
CA TYR A 77 -6.31 18.02 -5.87
C TYR A 77 -7.06 16.70 -5.75
N LYS A 78 -8.23 16.68 -5.08
CA LYS A 78 -9.09 15.51 -5.01
C LYS A 78 -9.63 15.14 -6.41
N ASN A 79 -10.12 16.11 -7.19
CA ASN A 79 -10.55 15.85 -8.56
C ASN A 79 -9.40 15.34 -9.45
N LEU A 80 -8.18 15.84 -9.24
CA LEU A 80 -7.00 15.36 -9.94
C LEU A 80 -6.64 13.92 -9.52
N ALA A 81 -6.75 13.60 -8.22
CA ALA A 81 -6.59 12.26 -7.70
C ALA A 81 -7.60 11.29 -8.34
N ASP A 82 -8.89 11.63 -8.37
CA ASP A 82 -9.94 10.82 -9.00
C ASP A 82 -9.66 10.55 -10.48
N THR A 83 -9.17 11.58 -11.19
CA THR A 83 -8.78 11.43 -12.60
C THR A 83 -7.56 10.52 -12.75
N THR A 84 -6.54 10.72 -11.92
CA THR A 84 -5.31 9.92 -11.92
C THR A 84 -5.62 8.45 -11.64
N ILE A 85 -6.45 8.15 -10.64
CA ILE A 85 -6.85 6.79 -10.32
C ILE A 85 -7.64 6.16 -11.47
N ARG A 86 -8.61 6.87 -12.04
CA ARG A 86 -9.42 6.38 -13.18
C ARG A 86 -8.54 6.03 -14.39
N GLU A 87 -7.52 6.84 -14.68
CA GLU A 87 -6.58 6.58 -15.78
C GLU A 87 -5.68 5.37 -15.51
N ASN A 88 -5.40 5.04 -14.24
CA ASN A 88 -4.42 4.03 -13.84
C ASN A 88 -4.99 2.81 -13.11
N GLN A 89 -6.29 2.78 -12.75
CA GLN A 89 -6.92 1.70 -11.99
C GLN A 89 -6.83 0.31 -12.64
N HIS A 90 -6.44 0.22 -13.90
CA HIS A 90 -6.24 -1.04 -14.61
C HIS A 90 -4.88 -1.69 -14.29
N LYS A 91 -3.97 -0.98 -13.65
CA LYS A 91 -2.62 -1.46 -13.29
C LYS A 91 -2.66 -2.28 -11.99
N LEU A 92 -3.51 -3.30 -11.93
CA LEU A 92 -3.65 -4.13 -10.74
C LEU A 92 -2.87 -5.44 -10.89
N TYR A 93 -2.46 -6.01 -9.77
CA TYR A 93 -2.08 -7.41 -9.73
C TYR A 93 -3.31 -8.28 -9.94
N GLN A 94 -3.19 -9.29 -10.80
CA GLN A 94 -4.29 -10.18 -11.13
C GLN A 94 -4.76 -10.96 -9.91
N PHE A 95 -3.81 -11.48 -9.13
CA PHE A 95 -4.11 -12.26 -7.93
C PHE A 95 -4.98 -11.47 -6.95
N THR A 96 -4.58 -10.27 -6.54
CA THR A 96 -5.33 -9.48 -5.56
C THR A 96 -6.64 -8.95 -6.11
N ARG A 97 -6.71 -8.56 -7.38
CA ARG A 97 -7.97 -8.23 -8.05
C ARG A 97 -8.98 -9.38 -7.96
N ASP A 98 -8.55 -10.60 -8.28
CA ASP A 98 -9.41 -11.78 -8.26
C ASP A 98 -9.77 -12.16 -6.81
N ARG A 99 -8.87 -11.91 -5.83
CA ARG A 99 -9.16 -12.07 -4.39
C ARG A 99 -10.20 -11.06 -3.89
N ILE A 100 -10.13 -9.79 -4.31
CA ILE A 100 -11.15 -8.79 -3.97
C ILE A 100 -12.53 -9.25 -4.46
N ALA A 101 -12.64 -9.68 -5.71
CA ALA A 101 -13.89 -10.20 -6.27
C ALA A 101 -14.42 -11.40 -5.48
N TRP A 102 -13.55 -12.36 -5.18
CA TRP A 102 -13.91 -13.53 -4.38
C TRP A 102 -14.40 -13.16 -2.98
N HIS A 103 -13.72 -12.24 -2.27
CA HIS A 103 -14.16 -11.80 -0.94
C HIS A 103 -15.55 -11.16 -0.98
N LYS A 104 -15.85 -10.38 -2.00
CA LYS A 104 -17.17 -9.78 -2.19
C LYS A 104 -18.23 -10.86 -2.41
N GLU A 105 -17.95 -11.87 -3.23
CA GLU A 105 -18.84 -13.01 -3.45
C GLU A 105 -19.11 -13.81 -2.17
N GLN A 106 -18.12 -13.88 -1.24
CA GLN A 106 -18.29 -14.52 0.06
C GLN A 106 -19.02 -13.64 1.09
N GLY A 107 -19.31 -12.37 0.77
CA GLY A 107 -19.89 -11.40 1.71
C GLY A 107 -18.93 -10.95 2.80
N HIS A 108 -17.62 -11.04 2.57
CA HIS A 108 -16.58 -10.49 3.46
C HIS A 108 -16.47 -8.98 3.29
N ALA A 109 -16.22 -8.26 4.38
CA ALA A 109 -15.94 -6.83 4.31
C ALA A 109 -14.56 -6.58 3.69
N VAL A 110 -14.51 -5.88 2.56
CA VAL A 110 -13.26 -5.52 1.87
C VAL A 110 -12.78 -4.16 2.37
N ILE A 111 -11.60 -4.13 3.01
CA ILE A 111 -11.05 -2.95 3.68
C ILE A 111 -9.65 -2.65 3.13
N PHE A 112 -9.47 -1.44 2.60
CA PHE A 112 -8.15 -0.97 2.13
C PHE A 112 -7.44 -0.18 3.22
N ILE A 113 -6.17 -0.50 3.47
CA ILE A 113 -5.33 0.12 4.51
C ILE A 113 -3.95 0.42 3.91
N SER A 114 -3.69 1.66 3.51
CA SER A 114 -2.47 2.05 2.79
C SER A 114 -1.73 3.22 3.45
N GLY A 115 -0.43 3.27 3.27
CA GLY A 115 0.39 4.43 3.61
C GLY A 115 0.19 5.64 2.69
N SER A 116 -0.41 5.46 1.53
CA SER A 116 -0.72 6.52 0.57
C SER A 116 -1.74 7.54 1.13
N PRO A 117 -1.82 8.77 0.58
CA PRO A 117 -2.79 9.78 0.99
C PRO A 117 -4.22 9.27 1.00
N ASP A 118 -4.96 9.59 2.08
CA ASP A 118 -6.33 9.14 2.30
C ASP A 118 -7.29 9.46 1.13
N PHE A 119 -7.14 10.62 0.51
CA PHE A 119 -7.95 10.98 -0.65
C PHE A 119 -7.63 10.15 -1.93
N LEU A 120 -6.40 9.65 -2.09
CA LEU A 120 -6.04 8.71 -3.16
C LEU A 120 -6.56 7.30 -2.85
N VAL A 121 -6.41 6.86 -1.61
CA VAL A 121 -6.91 5.57 -1.13
C VAL A 121 -8.43 5.49 -1.28
N SER A 122 -9.14 6.55 -0.92
CA SER A 122 -10.60 6.67 -1.12
C SER A 122 -10.98 6.53 -2.60
N SER A 123 -10.27 7.25 -3.51
CA SER A 123 -10.54 7.15 -4.95
C SER A 123 -10.31 5.74 -5.50
N MET A 124 -9.29 5.01 -5.00
CA MET A 124 -9.04 3.63 -5.39
C MET A 124 -10.10 2.69 -4.81
N ALA A 125 -10.54 2.92 -3.58
CA ALA A 125 -11.61 2.16 -2.94
C ALA A 125 -12.94 2.30 -3.70
N ASP A 126 -13.30 3.51 -4.10
CA ASP A 126 -14.47 3.78 -4.93
C ASP A 126 -14.38 3.05 -6.27
N ALA A 127 -13.19 3.06 -6.91
CA ALA A 127 -12.97 2.41 -8.20
C ALA A 127 -13.06 0.87 -8.15
N LEU A 128 -12.74 0.26 -7.01
CA LEU A 128 -12.77 -1.19 -6.79
C LEU A 128 -13.95 -1.64 -5.92
N ASP A 129 -14.83 -0.70 -5.55
CA ASP A 129 -16.03 -0.95 -4.75
C ASP A 129 -15.67 -1.65 -3.41
N ALA A 130 -14.68 -1.11 -2.69
CA ALA A 130 -14.33 -1.57 -1.35
C ALA A 130 -15.29 -0.96 -0.30
N ASP A 131 -15.55 -1.71 0.79
CA ASP A 131 -16.50 -1.30 1.82
C ASP A 131 -15.95 -0.17 2.70
N MET A 132 -14.63 -0.17 2.94
CA MET A 132 -13.94 0.82 3.77
C MET A 132 -12.54 1.09 3.23
N SER A 133 -12.03 2.30 3.50
CA SER A 133 -10.68 2.68 3.11
C SER A 133 -10.03 3.61 4.14
N TYR A 134 -8.74 3.38 4.38
CA TYR A 134 -7.92 4.15 5.32
C TYR A 134 -6.56 4.43 4.71
N GLY A 135 -6.19 5.70 4.68
CA GLY A 135 -4.90 6.20 4.19
C GLY A 135 -4.20 7.08 5.23
N SER A 136 -2.98 7.53 4.93
CA SER A 136 -2.35 8.61 5.69
C SER A 136 -3.22 9.85 5.58
N GLN A 137 -3.67 10.39 6.72
CA GLN A 137 -4.61 11.50 6.75
C GLN A 137 -3.88 12.82 6.45
N TYR A 138 -4.26 13.47 5.38
CA TYR A 138 -3.80 14.79 5.01
C TYR A 138 -4.78 15.85 5.53
N HIS A 139 -4.32 16.66 6.49
CA HIS A 139 -5.20 17.60 7.19
C HIS A 139 -5.58 18.81 6.32
N ILE A 140 -6.88 19.12 6.36
CA ILE A 140 -7.50 20.20 5.56
C ILE A 140 -8.09 21.23 6.51
N GLU A 141 -7.80 22.49 6.26
CA GLU A 141 -8.43 23.63 6.91
C GLU A 141 -8.90 24.65 5.87
N ASN A 142 -10.15 25.11 5.98
CA ASN A 142 -10.74 26.06 5.02
C ASN A 142 -10.58 25.62 3.55
N LYS A 143 -10.80 24.33 3.27
CA LYS A 143 -10.61 23.69 1.95
C LYS A 143 -9.17 23.70 1.42
N LYS A 144 -8.18 23.89 2.26
CA LYS A 144 -6.77 23.91 1.87
C LYS A 144 -5.96 22.91 2.69
N PHE A 145 -4.96 22.30 2.04
CA PHE A 145 -4.00 21.47 2.74
C PHE A 145 -3.19 22.28 3.75
N THR A 146 -3.09 21.79 4.98
CA THR A 146 -2.32 22.45 6.05
C THR A 146 -0.83 22.11 6.01
N GLY A 147 -0.46 21.01 5.36
CA GLY A 147 0.86 20.40 5.41
C GLY A 147 1.04 19.41 6.57
N GLN A 148 0.05 19.29 7.45
CA GLN A 148 0.08 18.26 8.48
C GLN A 148 -0.41 16.92 7.93
N VAL A 149 0.29 15.84 8.29
CA VAL A 149 -0.07 14.46 7.91
C VAL A 149 -0.06 13.58 9.16
N THR A 150 -1.13 12.82 9.35
CA THR A 150 -1.16 11.71 10.32
C THR A 150 -0.85 10.41 9.56
N PRO A 151 0.32 9.80 9.80
CA PRO A 151 0.78 8.67 8.98
C PRO A 151 0.04 7.37 9.26
N LEU A 152 -0.08 6.53 8.22
CA LEU A 152 -0.61 5.16 8.29
C LEU A 152 0.31 4.15 7.55
N TRP A 153 1.61 4.40 7.44
CA TRP A 153 2.53 3.56 6.65
C TRP A 153 3.32 2.53 7.46
N ASP A 154 3.38 2.65 8.79
CA ASP A 154 4.12 1.72 9.62
C ASP A 154 3.23 0.66 10.29
N ALA A 155 3.85 -0.47 10.69
CA ALA A 155 3.14 -1.58 11.30
C ALA A 155 2.41 -1.21 12.62
N ALA A 156 2.86 -0.19 13.35
CA ALA A 156 2.24 0.22 14.60
C ALA A 156 0.95 1.01 14.34
N SER A 157 0.96 1.93 13.38
CA SER A 157 -0.22 2.70 12.98
C SER A 157 -1.31 1.80 12.39
N LYS A 158 -0.94 0.88 11.47
CA LYS A 158 -1.87 -0.13 10.92
C LYS A 158 -2.45 -1.01 12.02
N SER A 159 -1.64 -1.48 12.98
CA SER A 159 -2.11 -2.31 14.10
C SER A 159 -3.14 -1.59 14.99
N LYS A 160 -2.93 -0.31 15.29
CA LYS A 160 -3.89 0.50 16.07
C LYS A 160 -5.22 0.65 15.35
N LEU A 161 -5.16 0.91 14.04
CA LEU A 161 -6.36 0.98 13.20
C LEU A 161 -7.13 -0.34 13.23
N ILE A 162 -6.47 -1.48 13.00
CA ILE A 162 -7.10 -2.81 12.98
C ILE A 162 -7.77 -3.12 14.31
N ALA A 163 -7.13 -2.84 15.45
CA ALA A 163 -7.72 -3.02 16.78
C ALA A 163 -8.99 -2.15 16.95
N SER A 164 -9.01 -0.94 16.40
CA SER A 164 -10.19 -0.08 16.40
C SER A 164 -11.30 -0.65 15.53
N LEU A 165 -10.98 -1.10 14.31
CA LEU A 165 -11.93 -1.71 13.38
C LEU A 165 -12.55 -2.98 13.96
N GLN A 166 -11.73 -3.86 14.52
CA GLN A 166 -12.19 -5.07 15.20
C GLN A 166 -13.26 -4.77 16.24
N LYS A 167 -13.03 -3.76 17.07
CA LYS A 167 -13.97 -3.38 18.13
C LYS A 167 -15.25 -2.74 17.60
N HIS A 168 -15.16 -1.88 16.57
CA HIS A 168 -16.32 -1.13 16.08
C HIS A 168 -17.21 -1.94 15.16
N TYR A 169 -16.65 -2.87 14.38
CA TYR A 169 -17.39 -3.64 13.36
C TYR A 169 -17.53 -5.11 13.69
N ASP A 170 -17.21 -5.52 14.94
CA ASP A 170 -17.31 -6.91 15.40
C ASP A 170 -16.62 -7.90 14.42
N ILE A 171 -15.37 -7.56 14.02
CA ILE A 171 -14.60 -8.36 13.06
C ILE A 171 -13.99 -9.58 13.75
N ASP A 172 -14.23 -10.77 13.19
CA ASP A 172 -13.52 -11.99 13.57
C ASP A 172 -12.18 -12.08 12.83
N LEU A 173 -11.13 -11.56 13.45
CA LEU A 173 -9.78 -11.59 12.86
C LEU A 173 -9.27 -13.02 12.64
N SER A 174 -9.70 -14.00 13.42
CA SER A 174 -9.26 -15.40 13.28
C SER A 174 -9.76 -16.04 11.99
N GLN A 175 -10.88 -15.57 11.44
CA GLN A 175 -11.44 -16.00 10.15
C GLN A 175 -11.12 -15.02 9.02
N SER A 176 -10.55 -13.88 9.35
CA SER A 176 -10.28 -12.80 8.40
C SER A 176 -8.98 -13.01 7.61
N TYR A 177 -8.79 -12.22 6.59
CA TYR A 177 -7.71 -12.27 5.61
C TYR A 177 -6.92 -10.96 5.60
N ALA A 178 -5.62 -11.03 5.31
CA ALA A 178 -4.79 -9.84 5.10
C ALA A 178 -3.82 -10.05 3.95
N TYR A 179 -3.57 -8.99 3.19
CA TYR A 179 -2.70 -8.97 2.01
C TYR A 179 -1.75 -7.78 2.11
N GLY A 180 -0.44 -8.02 1.97
CA GLY A 180 0.58 -6.99 2.06
C GLY A 180 1.90 -7.42 1.42
N ASP A 181 2.82 -6.47 1.19
CA ASP A 181 4.08 -6.70 0.48
C ASP A 181 5.33 -6.20 1.23
N THR A 182 5.14 -5.37 2.27
CA THR A 182 6.27 -4.76 3.00
C THR A 182 6.23 -5.03 4.51
N THR A 183 7.32 -4.70 5.21
CA THR A 183 7.41 -4.78 6.68
C THR A 183 6.37 -3.92 7.39
N GLY A 184 5.85 -2.88 6.74
CA GLY A 184 4.73 -2.07 7.24
C GLY A 184 3.46 -2.89 7.45
N ASP A 185 3.31 -4.02 6.74
CA ASP A 185 2.15 -4.89 6.79
C ASP A 185 2.28 -6.04 7.80
N MET A 186 3.49 -6.26 8.34
CA MET A 186 3.78 -7.41 9.19
C MET A 186 2.76 -7.59 10.33
N LYS A 187 2.40 -6.52 11.03
CA LYS A 187 1.40 -6.61 12.12
C LYS A 187 -0.02 -6.84 11.61
N MET A 188 -0.35 -6.34 10.42
CA MET A 188 -1.62 -6.63 9.76
C MET A 188 -1.71 -8.12 9.39
N LEU A 189 -0.67 -8.67 8.76
CA LEU A 189 -0.58 -10.08 8.43
C LEU A 189 -0.67 -10.97 9.69
N LYS A 190 0.01 -10.62 10.77
CA LYS A 190 -0.05 -11.35 12.06
C LYS A 190 -1.38 -11.29 12.77
N SER A 191 -2.23 -10.32 12.47
CA SER A 191 -3.49 -10.12 13.18
C SER A 191 -4.61 -11.03 12.72
N VAL A 192 -4.47 -11.71 11.59
CA VAL A 192 -5.53 -12.48 10.95
C VAL A 192 -5.21 -13.98 10.88
N GLY A 193 -6.26 -14.79 10.70
CA GLY A 193 -6.09 -16.24 10.53
C GLY A 193 -5.59 -16.65 9.14
N ASN A 194 -5.74 -15.80 8.11
CA ASN A 194 -5.39 -16.13 6.73
C ASN A 194 -4.52 -15.02 6.10
N PRO A 195 -3.23 -14.93 6.49
CA PRO A 195 -2.32 -13.96 5.93
C PRO A 195 -1.76 -14.39 4.57
N THR A 196 -1.61 -13.44 3.65
CA THR A 196 -0.96 -13.63 2.34
C THR A 196 0.02 -12.48 2.08
N ALA A 197 1.29 -12.78 1.86
CA ALA A 197 2.26 -11.82 1.37
C ALA A 197 2.35 -11.91 -0.15
N ILE A 198 2.06 -10.79 -0.83
CA ILE A 198 2.16 -10.72 -2.30
C ILE A 198 3.39 -9.92 -2.70
N ASN A 199 4.21 -10.48 -3.60
CA ASN A 199 5.46 -9.87 -4.06
C ASN A 199 6.31 -9.29 -2.91
N PRO A 200 6.44 -10.00 -1.77
CA PRO A 200 7.05 -9.44 -0.58
C PRO A 200 8.47 -8.95 -0.83
N ASN A 201 8.82 -7.82 -0.21
CA ASN A 201 10.20 -7.40 -0.19
C ASN A 201 11.05 -8.37 0.67
N ASN A 202 12.38 -8.30 0.51
CA ASN A 202 13.30 -9.22 1.20
C ASN A 202 13.16 -9.17 2.73
N ARG A 203 12.97 -7.96 3.30
CA ARG A 203 12.84 -7.78 4.75
C ARG A 203 11.57 -8.42 5.30
N LEU A 204 10.43 -8.28 4.59
CA LEU A 204 9.21 -8.96 4.99
C LEU A 204 9.38 -10.47 4.92
N MET A 205 10.00 -11.00 3.85
CA MET A 205 10.28 -12.45 3.74
C MET A 205 11.13 -12.94 4.91
N ASP A 206 12.21 -12.25 5.25
CA ASP A 206 13.06 -12.61 6.38
C ASP A 206 12.26 -12.63 7.70
N MET A 207 11.46 -11.59 7.96
CA MET A 207 10.64 -11.53 9.17
C MET A 207 9.59 -12.65 9.24
N LEU A 208 8.93 -12.99 8.12
CA LEU A 208 7.95 -14.08 8.06
C LEU A 208 8.59 -15.42 8.42
N VAL A 209 9.80 -15.67 7.91
CA VAL A 209 10.56 -16.91 8.17
C VAL A 209 11.12 -16.94 9.60
N GLU A 210 11.75 -15.85 10.07
CA GLU A 210 12.32 -15.73 11.42
C GLU A 210 11.25 -15.88 12.52
N GLU A 211 10.08 -15.27 12.31
CA GLU A 211 8.96 -15.35 13.24
C GLU A 211 8.09 -16.61 13.05
N GLN A 212 8.41 -17.45 12.07
CA GLN A 212 7.67 -18.67 11.72
C GLN A 212 6.16 -18.40 11.56
N LEU A 213 5.80 -17.26 10.98
CA LEU A 213 4.40 -16.92 10.76
C LEU A 213 3.84 -17.77 9.62
N PRO A 214 2.82 -18.62 9.86
CA PRO A 214 2.13 -19.32 8.78
C PRO A 214 1.51 -18.30 7.81
N CYS A 215 2.04 -18.24 6.59
CA CYS A 215 1.64 -17.23 5.62
C CYS A 215 1.72 -17.81 4.20
N ASP A 216 0.70 -17.56 3.40
CA ASP A 216 0.78 -17.80 1.96
C ASP A 216 1.66 -16.73 1.32
N ILE A 217 2.57 -17.17 0.45
CA ILE A 217 3.44 -16.28 -0.32
C ILE A 217 3.02 -16.38 -1.79
N VAL A 218 2.74 -15.24 -2.39
CA VAL A 218 2.36 -15.16 -3.81
C VAL A 218 3.33 -14.22 -4.52
N VAL A 219 3.91 -14.70 -5.62
CA VAL A 219 4.76 -13.87 -6.48
C VAL A 219 4.12 -13.80 -7.85
N GLU A 220 3.65 -12.61 -8.23
CA GLU A 220 3.09 -12.33 -9.54
C GLU A 220 4.07 -11.53 -10.39
N ARG A 221 4.49 -12.12 -11.50
CA ARG A 221 5.37 -11.44 -12.46
C ARG A 221 4.91 -11.70 -13.87
N LYS A 222 4.63 -10.64 -14.63
CA LYS A 222 4.07 -10.71 -15.99
C LYS A 222 2.72 -11.46 -15.95
N ASN A 223 2.67 -12.66 -16.54
CA ASN A 223 1.51 -13.54 -16.65
C ASN A 223 1.69 -14.85 -15.85
N LEU A 224 2.63 -14.88 -14.92
CA LEU A 224 2.91 -16.03 -14.08
C LEU A 224 2.67 -15.67 -12.61
N ILE A 225 1.94 -16.55 -11.91
CA ILE A 225 1.69 -16.46 -10.49
C ILE A 225 2.25 -17.72 -9.84
N TRP A 226 3.16 -17.55 -8.87
CA TRP A 226 3.66 -18.61 -8.00
C TRP A 226 3.03 -18.48 -6.63
N SER A 227 2.64 -19.61 -6.05
CA SER A 227 2.16 -19.66 -4.67
C SER A 227 2.93 -20.73 -3.91
N PHE A 228 3.40 -20.40 -2.72
CA PHE A 228 4.04 -21.29 -1.76
C PHE A 228 3.80 -20.75 -0.35
N THR A 229 4.23 -21.48 0.67
CA THR A 229 4.03 -21.10 2.07
C THR A 229 5.35 -20.84 2.77
N THR A 230 5.30 -20.11 3.89
CA THR A 230 6.48 -19.95 4.77
C THR A 230 6.99 -21.31 5.26
N ASP A 231 6.13 -22.28 5.53
CA ASP A 231 6.53 -23.64 5.95
C ASP A 231 7.33 -24.36 4.86
N GLU A 232 7.01 -24.16 3.57
CA GLU A 232 7.79 -24.72 2.47
C GLU A 232 9.16 -24.08 2.34
N VAL A 233 9.29 -22.81 2.67
CA VAL A 233 10.59 -22.13 2.75
C VAL A 233 11.41 -22.64 3.94
N ILE A 234 10.81 -22.70 5.14
CA ILE A 234 11.48 -23.16 6.37
C ILE A 234 11.93 -24.62 6.22
N SER A 235 11.13 -25.48 5.58
CA SER A 235 11.48 -26.87 5.33
C SER A 235 12.48 -27.07 4.18
N GLY A 236 12.89 -26.03 3.48
CA GLY A 236 13.82 -26.06 2.36
C GLY A 236 13.24 -26.62 1.05
N LYS A 237 11.93 -26.82 0.96
CA LYS A 237 11.25 -27.19 -0.30
C LYS A 237 11.28 -26.06 -1.33
N VAL A 238 11.20 -24.83 -0.85
CA VAL A 238 11.33 -23.60 -1.63
C VAL A 238 12.53 -22.82 -1.10
N THR A 239 13.38 -22.34 -2.00
CA THR A 239 14.51 -21.50 -1.63
C THR A 239 14.39 -20.15 -2.32
N TYR A 240 14.75 -19.08 -1.60
CA TYR A 240 14.90 -17.74 -2.17
C TYR A 240 16.31 -17.23 -1.90
N LYS A 241 16.79 -16.33 -2.74
CA LYS A 241 18.03 -15.60 -2.51
C LYS A 241 17.72 -14.13 -2.38
N LEU A 242 18.29 -13.53 -1.36
CA LEU A 242 18.30 -12.07 -1.25
C LEU A 242 19.09 -11.52 -2.43
N GLY A 243 18.55 -10.50 -3.10
CA GLY A 243 19.33 -9.71 -4.04
C GLY A 243 20.45 -8.97 -3.27
N ASP A 244 21.54 -8.68 -3.95
CA ASP A 244 22.62 -7.85 -3.38
C ASP A 244 22.03 -6.51 -2.93
N LYS A 245 22.44 -6.06 -1.73
CA LYS A 245 22.00 -4.81 -1.10
C LYS A 245 22.49 -3.61 -1.89
#